data_538d7aff96f7ad96b7d23926072339ec
#
_entry.id   538d7aff96f7ad96b7d23926072339ec
#
_cell.length_a   1.000
_cell.length_b   1.000
_cell.length_c   1.000
_cell.angle_alpha   90.00
_cell.angle_beta   90.00
_cell.angle_gamma   90.00
#
_symmetry.space_group_name_H-M   'P 1'
#
loop_
_entity.id
_entity.type
_entity.pdbx_description
1 polymer ?
#
loop_
_entity_poly.entity_id
_entity_poly.type
_entity_poly.pdbx_seq_one_letter_code
_entity_poly.pdbx_strand_id
1 'polypeptide(L)'
;MCVFDLIFLCDGYKIVLIFTIWKGVFMLKKALAMFVLCAMVILPVRAELKVDIVAGGANPISIAMQKIERGDDVRAKDATMIREVVEADLKRTGLFRIVNHDAFPEYVKMHALPNFKSWQAIKAQVLIQTKLTAESGDRYRMEFFVWDVNGREQIEAQSLVASRKSARRMAHIMADAIYERLTGEVGYFDTQIVFIAETGPVHNRTKRMAIMDQDGYGMRYLSDKGTFVMSPHFSPNMQSIVFLSYHNDDPMVWSLDLDTGEQRRLGMFGGMNFSPRFSPDGKRVALSLVKKGITHIYEFNIETKELRQLTFGNSLNTSPSYSPDGKKLAFNSDRSGRQQIHVLDLETGTVERLTYGSGRYATPAWSPDGQFIAFTKIADDTFYVGIMDPRGRNEKILAGGWFMEAPSWAPGSRRIVYYETEKAIDGVERISHIRSVDITGQNIYDIELPDGINGLEPTWSPRLP
;
A
#
# COMPACT_ATOMS: atom_id res chain seq x y z
N MET A 1 17.22 -22.92 57.74
CA MET A 1 17.07 -21.54 57.22
C MET A 1 17.35 -21.69 55.72
N CYS A 2 16.30 -21.83 54.91
CA CYS A 2 16.45 -21.93 53.44
C CYS A 2 16.01 -20.61 52.85
N VAL A 3 16.90 -19.98 52.10
CA VAL A 3 16.64 -18.76 51.36
C VAL A 3 16.35 -19.18 49.92
N PHE A 4 15.21 -18.80 49.38
CA PHE A 4 14.88 -18.99 47.95
C PHE A 4 14.80 -17.60 47.30
N ASP A 5 15.64 -17.39 46.29
CA ASP A 5 15.59 -16.21 45.45
C ASP A 5 14.67 -16.47 44.26
N LEU A 6 13.58 -15.73 44.16
CA LEU A 6 12.70 -15.74 42.99
C LEU A 6 12.98 -14.48 42.19
N ILE A 7 13.51 -14.67 41.00
CA ILE A 7 13.82 -13.55 40.07
C ILE A 7 12.72 -13.48 39.00
N PHE A 8 12.00 -12.35 38.93
CA PHE A 8 11.14 -12.01 37.81
C PHE A 8 11.75 -10.90 36.97
N LEU A 9 11.75 -11.09 35.67
CA LEU A 9 12.15 -10.09 34.68
C LEU A 9 10.86 -9.52 34.06
N CYS A 10 10.62 -8.22 34.25
CA CYS A 10 9.61 -7.48 33.53
C CYS A 10 10.22 -6.12 33.17
N ASP A 11 10.24 -5.76 31.88
CA ASP A 11 10.64 -4.45 31.32
C ASP A 11 11.99 -3.87 31.81
N GLY A 12 13.02 -4.69 31.83
CA GLY A 12 14.39 -4.20 32.02
C GLY A 12 14.80 -3.91 33.47
N TYR A 13 13.96 -4.13 34.45
CA TYR A 13 14.31 -3.94 35.89
C TYR A 13 14.39 -5.28 36.64
N LYS A 14 15.47 -5.43 37.43
CA LYS A 14 15.62 -6.56 38.35
C LYS A 14 15.00 -6.20 39.68
N ILE A 15 13.90 -6.87 40.07
CA ILE A 15 13.34 -6.77 41.42
C ILE A 15 13.75 -8.02 42.18
N VAL A 16 14.54 -7.83 43.23
CA VAL A 16 14.95 -8.90 44.16
C VAL A 16 14.12 -8.78 45.43
N LEU A 17 13.27 -9.78 45.70
CA LEU A 17 12.49 -9.87 46.93
C LEU A 17 13.10 -10.95 47.84
N ILE A 18 13.62 -10.52 48.99
CA ILE A 18 14.17 -11.42 50.02
C ILE A 18 13.10 -11.75 51.03
N PHE A 19 12.71 -13.00 51.11
CA PHE A 19 11.78 -13.48 52.16
C PHE A 19 12.51 -14.23 53.27
N THR A 20 12.35 -13.77 54.51
CA THR A 20 12.78 -14.52 55.70
C THR A 20 11.57 -15.29 56.26
N ILE A 21 11.63 -16.61 56.27
CA ILE A 21 10.56 -17.45 56.77
C ILE A 21 10.68 -17.59 58.30
N TRP A 22 9.76 -17.02 59.07
CA TRP A 22 9.49 -17.34 60.44
C TRP A 22 8.23 -18.19 60.57
N LYS A 23 8.27 -19.24 61.41
CA LYS A 23 7.25 -20.29 61.52
C LYS A 23 5.83 -19.74 61.84
N GLY A 24 4.90 -19.95 60.90
CA GLY A 24 3.49 -19.66 61.10
C GLY A 24 2.65 -19.89 59.85
N VAL A 25 2.23 -21.14 59.62
CA VAL A 25 1.52 -21.59 58.40
C VAL A 25 0.16 -20.86 58.17
N PHE A 26 -0.33 -20.10 59.14
CA PHE A 26 -1.66 -19.44 59.05
C PHE A 26 -1.64 -18.01 58.46
N MET A 27 -0.50 -17.33 58.50
CA MET A 27 -0.37 -15.97 57.92
C MET A 27 -0.06 -15.97 56.41
N LEU A 28 0.50 -17.04 55.88
CA LEU A 28 0.93 -17.11 54.48
C LEU A 28 -0.23 -17.09 53.49
N LYS A 29 -1.39 -17.73 53.85
CA LYS A 29 -2.59 -17.73 53.01
C LYS A 29 -3.27 -16.36 52.94
N LYS A 30 -3.26 -15.57 53.99
CA LYS A 30 -3.79 -14.20 54.01
C LYS A 30 -2.91 -13.21 53.30
N ALA A 31 -1.58 -13.33 53.44
CA ALA A 31 -0.61 -12.46 52.74
C ALA A 31 -0.62 -12.74 51.22
N LEU A 32 -0.73 -14.01 50.80
CA LEU A 32 -0.82 -14.36 49.39
C LEU A 32 -2.14 -13.89 48.74
N ALA A 33 -3.26 -14.01 49.48
CA ALA A 33 -4.56 -13.51 49.02
C ALA A 33 -4.59 -11.96 48.91
N MET A 34 -3.93 -11.27 49.83
CA MET A 34 -3.84 -9.82 49.81
C MET A 34 -2.86 -9.32 48.72
N PHE A 35 -1.81 -10.09 48.40
CA PHE A 35 -0.87 -9.78 47.29
C PHE A 35 -1.50 -10.05 45.94
N VAL A 36 -2.30 -11.09 45.78
CA VAL A 36 -3.06 -11.36 44.54
C VAL A 36 -4.18 -10.31 44.37
N LEU A 37 -4.80 -9.83 45.46
CA LEU A 37 -5.81 -8.76 45.41
C LEU A 37 -5.16 -7.37 45.09
N CYS A 38 -3.95 -7.09 45.57
CA CYS A 38 -3.20 -5.87 45.22
C CYS A 38 -2.58 -5.92 43.83
N ALA A 39 -2.24 -7.10 43.30
CA ALA A 39 -1.76 -7.25 41.93
C ALA A 39 -2.87 -7.13 40.88
N MET A 40 -4.16 -7.22 41.29
CA MET A 40 -5.31 -6.86 40.46
C MET A 40 -5.62 -5.35 40.47
N VAL A 41 -4.82 -4.54 41.15
CA VAL A 41 -4.98 -3.09 41.14
C VAL A 41 -4.28 -2.51 39.91
N ILE A 42 -5.09 -2.32 38.88
CA ILE A 42 -5.01 -1.19 37.96
C ILE A 42 -3.74 -1.17 37.10
N LEU A 43 -3.66 -2.05 36.12
CA LEU A 43 -3.22 -1.58 34.80
C LEU A 43 -4.37 -0.72 34.28
N PRO A 44 -4.18 0.58 34.05
CA PRO A 44 -5.16 1.33 33.28
C PRO A 44 -5.25 0.62 31.94
N VAL A 45 -6.40 -0.04 31.67
CA VAL A 45 -6.76 -0.39 30.31
C VAL A 45 -6.92 0.96 29.61
N ARG A 46 -5.83 1.44 29.04
CA ARG A 46 -5.89 2.55 28.10
C ARG A 46 -6.71 2.03 26.94
N ALA A 47 -7.92 2.49 26.85
CA ALA A 47 -8.70 2.34 25.64
C ALA A 47 -7.96 3.12 24.55
N GLU A 48 -7.05 2.45 23.86
CA GLU A 48 -6.38 3.01 22.71
C GLU A 48 -7.44 3.27 21.64
N LEU A 49 -7.54 4.50 21.16
CA LEU A 49 -8.47 4.84 20.09
C LEU A 49 -7.96 4.13 18.82
N LYS A 50 -8.52 2.97 18.52
CA LYS A 50 -8.26 2.21 17.28
C LYS A 50 -9.54 2.04 16.50
N VAL A 51 -9.42 2.15 15.18
CA VAL A 51 -10.52 1.79 14.28
C VAL A 51 -10.66 0.28 14.31
N ASP A 52 -11.84 -0.21 14.65
CA ASP A 52 -12.16 -1.63 14.50
C ASP A 52 -12.51 -1.88 13.02
N ILE A 53 -11.52 -2.37 12.25
CA ILE A 53 -11.58 -2.48 10.78
C ILE A 53 -12.34 -3.74 10.33
N VAL A 54 -12.82 -4.56 11.27
CA VAL A 54 -13.30 -5.93 11.06
C VAL A 54 -14.74 -5.99 10.62
N ALA A 55 -15.41 -5.21 10.05
CA ALA A 55 -16.65 -5.45 9.27
C ALA A 55 -17.17 -4.15 8.67
N GLY A 56 -17.40 -4.12 7.40
CA GLY A 56 -17.91 -3.05 6.53
C GLY A 56 -19.09 -2.19 7.01
N GLY A 57 -18.97 -1.62 8.20
CA GLY A 57 -19.99 -0.83 8.87
C GLY A 57 -19.47 0.00 10.04
N ALA A 58 -18.16 0.16 10.18
CA ALA A 58 -17.61 1.02 11.24
C ALA A 58 -18.05 2.47 11.03
N ASN A 59 -18.54 3.13 12.08
CA ASN A 59 -18.76 4.56 12.09
C ASN A 59 -17.40 5.25 11.88
N PRO A 60 -17.22 6.05 10.81
CA PRO A 60 -15.94 6.69 10.55
C PRO A 60 -15.54 7.60 11.71
N ILE A 61 -14.26 7.55 12.09
CA ILE A 61 -13.69 8.44 13.11
C ILE A 61 -13.79 9.88 12.62
N SER A 62 -14.36 10.75 13.49
CA SER A 62 -14.51 12.18 13.19
C SER A 62 -13.23 12.94 13.51
N ILE A 63 -12.56 13.44 12.47
CA ILE A 63 -11.32 14.20 12.56
C ILE A 63 -11.60 15.69 12.36
N ALA A 64 -11.14 16.51 13.30
CA ALA A 64 -11.08 17.95 13.20
C ALA A 64 -9.64 18.37 12.90
N MET A 65 -9.37 18.82 11.67
CA MET A 65 -8.07 19.39 11.30
C MET A 65 -8.17 20.90 11.23
N GLN A 66 -7.47 21.58 12.12
CA GLN A 66 -7.48 23.04 12.17
C GLN A 66 -6.70 23.66 11.02
N LYS A 67 -6.96 24.95 10.78
CA LYS A 67 -6.11 25.76 9.91
C LYS A 67 -4.66 25.69 10.42
N ILE A 68 -3.72 25.47 9.51
CA ILE A 68 -2.29 25.38 9.85
C ILE A 68 -1.78 26.73 10.36
N GLU A 69 -1.17 26.72 11.54
CA GLU A 69 -0.46 27.87 12.08
C GLU A 69 0.77 28.17 11.23
N ARG A 70 0.89 29.40 10.74
CA ARG A 70 1.95 29.79 9.83
C ARG A 70 2.96 30.70 10.51
N GLY A 71 4.25 30.43 10.31
CA GLY A 71 5.31 31.41 10.50
C GLY A 71 5.28 32.50 9.42
N ASP A 72 6.01 33.59 9.65
CA ASP A 72 5.95 34.81 8.81
C ASP A 72 6.32 34.56 7.34
N ASP A 73 7.31 33.72 7.06
CA ASP A 73 7.80 33.42 5.70
C ASP A 73 7.13 32.22 5.01
N VAL A 74 6.00 31.75 5.54
CA VAL A 74 5.25 30.64 4.98
C VAL A 74 4.15 31.13 4.04
N ARG A 75 4.16 30.66 2.80
CA ARG A 75 3.12 31.01 1.82
C ARG A 75 1.77 30.42 2.23
N ALA A 76 0.73 31.24 2.24
CA ALA A 76 -0.64 30.82 2.62
C ALA A 76 -1.12 29.62 1.80
N LYS A 77 -0.83 29.63 0.49
CA LYS A 77 -1.23 28.56 -0.44
C LYS A 77 -0.64 27.20 -0.07
N ASP A 78 0.60 27.16 0.44
CA ASP A 78 1.26 25.90 0.80
C ASP A 78 0.63 25.30 2.05
N ALA A 79 0.33 26.13 3.07
CA ALA A 79 -0.37 25.68 4.27
C ALA A 79 -1.80 25.19 3.97
N THR A 80 -2.52 25.89 3.09
CA THR A 80 -3.85 25.46 2.65
C THR A 80 -3.79 24.13 1.90
N MET A 81 -2.88 24.01 0.93
CA MET A 81 -2.68 22.79 0.15
C MET A 81 -2.33 21.60 1.05
N ILE A 82 -1.39 21.75 2.02
CA ILE A 82 -1.05 20.68 2.95
C ILE A 82 -2.28 20.18 3.70
N ARG A 83 -3.10 21.09 4.25
CA ARG A 83 -4.33 20.70 4.96
C ARG A 83 -5.29 19.94 4.05
N GLU A 84 -5.57 20.48 2.87
CA GLU A 84 -6.50 19.89 1.90
C GLU A 84 -6.05 18.49 1.47
N VAL A 85 -4.75 18.27 1.25
CA VAL A 85 -4.20 16.96 0.89
C VAL A 85 -4.37 15.97 2.03
N VAL A 86 -4.01 16.34 3.28
CA VAL A 86 -4.19 15.45 4.44
C VAL A 86 -5.67 15.06 4.63
N GLU A 87 -6.57 16.03 4.56
CA GLU A 87 -8.00 15.79 4.69
C GLU A 87 -8.54 14.88 3.58
N ALA A 88 -8.09 15.09 2.33
CA ALA A 88 -8.48 14.28 1.18
C ALA A 88 -7.96 12.84 1.30
N ASP A 89 -6.69 12.66 1.70
CA ASP A 89 -6.09 11.35 1.91
C ASP A 89 -6.85 10.53 2.97
N LEU A 90 -7.05 11.12 4.14
CA LEU A 90 -7.78 10.47 5.23
C LEU A 90 -9.23 10.17 4.84
N LYS A 91 -9.93 11.11 4.22
CA LYS A 91 -11.32 10.94 3.79
C LYS A 91 -11.48 9.80 2.77
N ARG A 92 -10.54 9.68 1.80
CA ARG A 92 -10.58 8.63 0.76
C ARG A 92 -10.52 7.22 1.32
N THR A 93 -9.97 7.02 2.51
CA THR A 93 -9.95 5.70 3.13
C THR A 93 -11.36 5.17 3.47
N GLY A 94 -12.34 6.07 3.64
CA GLY A 94 -13.66 5.75 4.17
C GLY A 94 -13.69 5.47 5.67
N LEU A 95 -12.54 5.43 6.34
CA LEU A 95 -12.39 5.19 7.78
C LEU A 95 -12.56 6.49 8.60
N PHE A 96 -12.41 7.63 7.95
CA PHE A 96 -12.42 8.94 8.60
C PHE A 96 -13.44 9.89 7.97
N ARG A 97 -14.02 10.71 8.83
CA ARG A 97 -14.93 11.80 8.44
C ARG A 97 -14.34 13.13 8.89
N ILE A 98 -14.15 14.05 7.97
CA ILE A 98 -13.68 15.40 8.29
C ILE A 98 -14.83 16.21 8.86
N VAL A 99 -14.62 16.80 10.04
CA VAL A 99 -15.58 17.71 10.70
C VAL A 99 -15.58 19.03 9.95
N ASN A 100 -16.77 19.59 9.70
CA ASN A 100 -16.90 20.90 9.04
C ASN A 100 -16.17 21.99 9.84
N HIS A 101 -15.31 22.75 9.18
CA HIS A 101 -14.50 23.81 9.78
C HIS A 101 -15.34 24.90 10.45
N ASP A 102 -16.55 25.20 9.90
CA ASP A 102 -17.45 26.20 10.47
C ASP A 102 -18.01 25.80 11.84
N ALA A 103 -17.94 24.52 12.18
CA ALA A 103 -18.38 24.02 13.47
C ALA A 103 -17.31 24.13 14.57
N PHE A 104 -16.10 24.54 14.24
CA PHE A 104 -15.00 24.58 15.21
C PHE A 104 -15.25 25.60 16.32
N PRO A 105 -15.19 25.19 17.60
CA PRO A 105 -15.52 26.05 18.72
C PRO A 105 -14.43 27.09 19.02
N GLU A 106 -13.20 26.80 18.65
CA GLU A 106 -12.03 27.61 18.93
C GLU A 106 -10.89 27.29 17.94
N TYR A 107 -9.93 28.19 17.86
CA TYR A 107 -8.62 27.92 17.26
C TYR A 107 -7.60 27.72 18.39
N VAL A 108 -7.03 26.52 18.45
CA VAL A 108 -6.03 26.13 19.44
C VAL A 108 -4.64 26.31 18.84
N LYS A 109 -3.83 27.24 19.39
CA LYS A 109 -2.45 27.45 18.95
C LYS A 109 -1.61 26.21 19.21
N MET A 110 -0.57 26.01 18.40
CA MET A 110 0.40 24.93 18.61
C MET A 110 0.94 24.97 20.05
N HIS A 111 1.10 23.82 20.69
CA HIS A 111 1.49 23.63 22.09
C HIS A 111 0.47 24.08 23.15
N ALA A 112 -0.66 24.68 22.77
CA ALA A 112 -1.73 24.97 23.70
C ALA A 112 -2.63 23.74 23.90
N LEU A 113 -3.08 23.53 25.15
CA LEU A 113 -4.00 22.45 25.47
C LEU A 113 -5.41 22.78 24.95
N PRO A 114 -6.07 21.87 24.18
CA PRO A 114 -7.44 22.08 23.72
C PRO A 114 -8.46 22.06 24.85
N ASN A 115 -9.54 22.83 24.70
CA ASN A 115 -10.71 22.63 25.53
C ASN A 115 -11.53 21.41 25.03
N PHE A 116 -11.14 20.23 25.49
CA PHE A 116 -11.73 18.96 25.01
C PHE A 116 -13.25 18.92 25.07
N LYS A 117 -13.89 19.56 26.07
CA LYS A 117 -15.35 19.60 26.17
C LYS A 117 -16.01 20.31 24.98
N SER A 118 -15.41 21.35 24.48
CA SER A 118 -15.92 22.07 23.31
C SER A 118 -15.83 21.25 22.04
N TRP A 119 -14.71 20.50 21.88
CA TRP A 119 -14.52 19.59 20.74
C TRP A 119 -15.41 18.35 20.81
N GLN A 120 -15.65 17.81 22.02
CA GLN A 120 -16.63 16.74 22.23
C GLN A 120 -18.05 17.16 21.85
N ALA A 121 -18.44 18.43 22.13
CA ALA A 121 -19.77 18.94 21.80
C ALA A 121 -20.08 18.88 20.29
N ILE A 122 -19.07 19.05 19.42
CA ILE A 122 -19.20 18.93 17.96
C ILE A 122 -18.90 17.50 17.46
N LYS A 123 -18.78 16.53 18.37
CA LYS A 123 -18.51 15.10 18.10
C LYS A 123 -17.19 14.86 17.36
N ALA A 124 -16.20 15.73 17.53
CA ALA A 124 -14.84 15.45 17.09
C ALA A 124 -14.24 14.38 18.02
N GLN A 125 -13.66 13.32 17.44
CA GLN A 125 -12.96 12.27 18.19
C GLN A 125 -11.45 12.49 18.16
N VAL A 126 -10.95 13.06 17.07
CA VAL A 126 -9.54 13.41 16.88
C VAL A 126 -9.43 14.88 16.54
N LEU A 127 -8.48 15.58 17.16
CA LEU A 127 -8.11 16.96 16.82
C LEU A 127 -6.66 16.99 16.34
N ILE A 128 -6.41 17.65 15.22
CA ILE A 128 -5.08 17.81 14.65
C ILE A 128 -4.70 19.30 14.71
N GLN A 129 -3.60 19.57 15.40
CA GLN A 129 -2.92 20.87 15.40
C GLN A 129 -1.68 20.77 14.52
N THR A 130 -1.45 21.77 13.69
CA THR A 130 -0.29 21.77 12.78
C THR A 130 0.31 23.17 12.71
N LYS A 131 1.64 23.25 12.74
CA LYS A 131 2.40 24.47 12.52
C LYS A 131 3.40 24.27 11.39
N LEU A 132 3.47 25.26 10.50
CA LEU A 132 4.41 25.29 9.38
C LEU A 132 5.30 26.54 9.52
N THR A 133 6.61 26.34 9.58
CA THR A 133 7.61 27.41 9.66
C THR A 133 8.60 27.30 8.51
N ALA A 134 9.10 28.44 8.06
CA ALA A 134 10.17 28.49 7.09
C ALA A 134 11.53 28.30 7.80
N GLU A 135 12.40 27.51 7.17
CA GLU A 135 13.78 27.34 7.59
C GLU A 135 14.77 27.81 6.52
N SER A 136 16.01 27.96 6.91
CA SER A 136 17.10 28.28 6.00
C SER A 136 17.22 27.24 4.86
N GLY A 137 17.67 27.66 3.67
CA GLY A 137 17.88 26.77 2.53
C GLY A 137 16.61 26.37 1.81
N ASP A 138 15.62 27.26 1.72
CA ASP A 138 14.34 27.03 1.00
C ASP A 138 13.58 25.77 1.49
N ARG A 139 13.56 25.58 2.83
CA ARG A 139 12.89 24.46 3.46
C ARG A 139 11.72 24.92 4.32
N TYR A 140 10.82 23.97 4.60
CA TYR A 140 9.78 24.06 5.62
C TYR A 140 10.05 23.08 6.74
N ARG A 141 9.73 23.49 7.98
CA ARG A 141 9.50 22.60 9.11
C ARG A 141 8.00 22.54 9.36
N MET A 142 7.44 21.35 9.37
CA MET A 142 6.06 21.08 9.77
C MET A 142 6.06 20.29 11.07
N GLU A 143 5.36 20.82 12.07
CA GLU A 143 5.12 20.17 13.36
C GLU A 143 3.63 19.90 13.47
N PHE A 144 3.26 18.72 13.93
CA PHE A 144 1.86 18.40 14.16
C PHE A 144 1.66 17.56 15.42
N PHE A 145 0.50 17.77 16.06
CA PHE A 145 0.01 17.00 17.19
C PHE A 145 -1.34 16.41 16.85
N VAL A 146 -1.54 15.16 17.27
CA VAL A 146 -2.81 14.44 17.17
C VAL A 146 -3.32 14.20 18.59
N TRP A 147 -4.53 14.68 18.86
CA TRP A 147 -5.18 14.56 20.16
C TRP A 147 -6.35 13.59 20.09
N ASP A 148 -6.41 12.65 21.02
CA ASP A 148 -7.66 11.95 21.34
C ASP A 148 -8.53 12.86 22.19
N VAL A 149 -9.63 13.34 21.59
CA VAL A 149 -10.56 14.28 22.25
C VAL A 149 -11.30 13.64 23.40
N ASN A 150 -11.62 12.34 23.29
CA ASN A 150 -12.34 11.58 24.30
C ASN A 150 -11.40 11.17 25.45
N GLY A 151 -10.23 10.64 25.11
CA GLY A 151 -9.16 10.30 26.06
C GLY A 151 -8.49 11.52 26.71
N ARG A 152 -8.64 12.70 26.09
CA ARG A 152 -8.05 13.98 26.51
C ARG A 152 -6.52 13.91 26.60
N GLU A 153 -5.91 13.21 25.68
CA GLU A 153 -4.46 13.02 25.63
C GLU A 153 -3.91 13.23 24.22
N GLN A 154 -2.64 13.62 24.16
CA GLN A 154 -1.91 13.68 22.92
C GLN A 154 -1.42 12.27 22.57
N ILE A 155 -1.84 11.77 21.41
CA ILE A 155 -1.54 10.42 20.97
C ILE A 155 -0.41 10.36 19.95
N GLU A 156 -0.10 11.48 19.27
CA GLU A 156 0.99 11.55 18.29
C GLU A 156 1.60 12.95 18.28
N ALA A 157 2.92 13.05 18.04
CA ALA A 157 3.65 14.28 17.85
C ALA A 157 4.84 14.04 16.90
N GLN A 158 4.89 14.76 15.79
CA GLN A 158 6.00 14.65 14.86
C GLN A 158 6.45 16.00 14.33
N SER A 159 7.71 16.05 13.88
CA SER A 159 8.30 17.19 13.19
C SER A 159 9.01 16.71 11.94
N LEU A 160 8.66 17.29 10.80
CA LEU A 160 9.20 16.97 9.47
C LEU A 160 9.91 18.20 8.90
N VAL A 161 11.06 17.99 8.27
CA VAL A 161 11.77 19.05 7.54
C VAL A 161 12.02 18.60 6.11
N ALA A 162 11.53 19.40 5.16
CA ALA A 162 11.72 19.11 3.74
C ALA A 162 11.84 20.38 2.90
N SER A 163 12.23 20.27 1.64
CA SER A 163 12.24 21.40 0.71
C SER A 163 10.81 21.96 0.52
N ARG A 164 10.68 23.26 0.24
CA ARG A 164 9.36 23.85 -0.07
C ARG A 164 8.69 23.19 -1.28
N LYS A 165 9.47 22.67 -2.21
CA LYS A 165 8.96 21.91 -3.38
C LYS A 165 8.29 20.60 -2.96
N SER A 166 8.73 20.00 -1.85
CA SER A 166 8.19 18.76 -1.31
C SER A 166 7.05 18.97 -0.30
N ALA A 167 6.47 20.17 -0.21
CA ALA A 167 5.41 20.48 0.75
C ALA A 167 4.19 19.55 0.62
N ARG A 168 3.84 19.13 -0.61
CA ARG A 168 2.77 18.16 -0.84
C ARG A 168 3.13 16.78 -0.28
N ARG A 169 4.36 16.30 -0.51
CA ARG A 169 4.86 15.05 0.07
C ARG A 169 4.82 15.08 1.61
N MET A 170 5.14 16.23 2.23
CA MET A 170 4.99 16.38 3.70
C MET A 170 3.56 16.13 4.15
N ALA A 171 2.55 16.52 3.36
CA ALA A 171 1.15 16.25 3.66
C ALA A 171 0.84 14.75 3.63
N HIS A 172 1.31 14.02 2.62
CA HIS A 172 1.14 12.57 2.52
C HIS A 172 1.82 11.83 3.67
N ILE A 173 3.05 12.22 4.05
CA ILE A 173 3.76 11.65 5.21
C ILE A 173 2.97 11.91 6.51
N MET A 174 2.43 13.12 6.68
CA MET A 174 1.58 13.43 7.83
C MET A 174 0.30 12.57 7.84
N ALA A 175 -0.34 12.41 6.69
CA ALA A 175 -1.52 11.56 6.56
C ALA A 175 -1.21 10.10 6.90
N ASP A 176 -0.05 9.56 6.45
CA ASP A 176 0.43 8.23 6.80
C ASP A 176 0.61 8.08 8.31
N ALA A 177 1.29 9.02 8.96
CA ALA A 177 1.50 8.98 10.41
C ALA A 177 0.19 8.99 11.21
N ILE A 178 -0.78 9.83 10.78
CA ILE A 178 -2.11 9.87 11.40
C ILE A 178 -2.86 8.56 11.16
N TYR A 179 -2.83 8.04 9.93
CA TYR A 179 -3.46 6.78 9.57
C TYR A 179 -2.90 5.62 10.39
N GLU A 180 -1.58 5.47 10.42
CA GLU A 180 -0.88 4.42 11.18
C GLU A 180 -1.19 4.50 12.68
N ARG A 181 -1.21 5.70 13.24
CA ARG A 181 -1.51 5.91 14.67
C ARG A 181 -2.94 5.51 15.02
N LEU A 182 -3.91 5.78 14.14
CA LEU A 182 -5.34 5.54 14.41
C LEU A 182 -5.79 4.13 14.01
N THR A 183 -5.12 3.48 13.07
CA THR A 183 -5.53 2.16 12.56
C THR A 183 -4.60 1.04 12.99
N GLY A 184 -3.33 1.34 13.23
CA GLY A 184 -2.28 0.33 13.41
C GLY A 184 -1.82 -0.33 12.10
N GLU A 185 -2.36 0.10 10.94
CA GLU A 185 -1.97 -0.40 9.63
C GLU A 185 -0.93 0.52 8.98
N VAL A 186 -0.11 -0.03 8.08
CA VAL A 186 0.90 0.74 7.33
C VAL A 186 0.21 1.73 6.38
N GLY A 187 0.64 3.00 6.43
CA GLY A 187 0.17 4.05 5.52
C GLY A 187 0.61 3.83 4.07
N TYR A 188 -0.09 4.46 3.14
CA TYR A 188 0.14 4.30 1.71
C TYR A 188 0.02 5.60 0.91
N PHE A 189 -0.05 6.75 1.61
CA PHE A 189 -0.25 8.04 0.94
C PHE A 189 1.05 8.61 0.35
N ASP A 190 2.20 8.43 1.03
CA ASP A 190 3.52 8.82 0.48
C ASP A 190 4.02 7.77 -0.53
N THR A 191 3.26 7.60 -1.61
CA THR A 191 3.51 6.62 -2.68
C THR A 191 3.13 7.17 -4.04
N GLN A 192 3.55 6.46 -5.10
CA GLN A 192 3.28 6.80 -6.48
C GLN A 192 2.65 5.62 -7.24
N ILE A 193 2.03 5.93 -8.36
CA ILE A 193 1.51 4.95 -9.30
C ILE A 193 2.20 5.17 -10.65
N VAL A 194 2.84 4.12 -11.17
CA VAL A 194 3.28 4.06 -12.56
C VAL A 194 2.23 3.35 -13.38
N PHE A 195 1.97 3.82 -14.58
CA PHE A 195 0.95 3.26 -15.46
C PHE A 195 1.25 3.53 -16.93
N ILE A 196 0.50 2.90 -17.83
CA ILE A 196 0.54 3.19 -19.26
C ILE A 196 -0.56 4.20 -19.58
N ALA A 197 -0.14 5.40 -19.92
CA ALA A 197 -1.01 6.47 -20.41
C ALA A 197 -1.25 6.29 -21.91
N GLU A 198 -2.48 6.01 -22.30
CA GLU A 198 -2.90 5.89 -23.68
C GLU A 198 -3.65 7.15 -24.11
N THR A 199 -3.23 7.73 -25.24
CA THR A 199 -3.78 8.97 -25.78
C THR A 199 -4.02 8.88 -27.28
N GLY A 200 -4.87 9.74 -27.82
CA GLY A 200 -5.17 9.82 -29.25
C GLY A 200 -6.38 8.98 -29.67
N PRO A 201 -6.84 9.13 -30.94
CA PRO A 201 -8.02 8.45 -31.45
C PRO A 201 -7.79 6.94 -31.59
N VAL A 202 -8.88 6.16 -31.55
CA VAL A 202 -8.87 4.67 -31.54
C VAL A 202 -7.94 4.06 -32.60
N HIS A 203 -7.90 4.64 -33.79
CA HIS A 203 -7.10 4.13 -34.91
C HIS A 203 -5.63 4.58 -34.89
N ASN A 204 -5.24 5.46 -33.95
CA ASN A 204 -3.87 5.95 -33.82
C ASN A 204 -3.55 6.30 -32.35
N ARG A 205 -3.70 5.32 -31.47
CA ARG A 205 -3.40 5.49 -30.06
C ARG A 205 -1.90 5.40 -29.78
N THR A 206 -1.42 6.32 -28.94
CA THR A 206 -0.06 6.33 -28.45
C THR A 206 -0.05 5.90 -26.99
N LYS A 207 0.83 4.95 -26.66
CA LYS A 207 1.04 4.46 -25.29
C LYS A 207 2.38 4.98 -24.77
N ARG A 208 2.36 5.55 -23.58
CA ARG A 208 3.58 6.03 -22.89
C ARG A 208 3.53 5.64 -21.43
N MET A 209 4.68 5.32 -20.87
CA MET A 209 4.79 5.15 -19.42
C MET A 209 4.69 6.52 -18.74
N ALA A 210 3.85 6.60 -17.70
CA ALA A 210 3.64 7.80 -16.90
C ALA A 210 3.66 7.43 -15.41
N ILE A 211 3.96 8.42 -14.57
CA ILE A 211 3.97 8.30 -13.11
C ILE A 211 3.22 9.49 -12.50
N MET A 212 2.55 9.26 -11.38
CA MET A 212 1.81 10.27 -10.62
C MET A 212 1.80 9.91 -9.14
N ASP A 213 1.48 10.86 -8.26
CA ASP A 213 1.17 10.56 -6.87
C ASP A 213 -0.08 9.65 -6.78
N GLN A 214 -0.23 8.94 -5.68
CA GLN A 214 -1.31 7.94 -5.52
C GLN A 214 -2.73 8.53 -5.66
N ASP A 215 -2.85 9.84 -5.60
CA ASP A 215 -4.11 10.57 -5.73
C ASP A 215 -4.33 11.22 -7.12
N GLY A 216 -3.46 10.90 -8.08
CA GLY A 216 -3.52 11.40 -9.46
C GLY A 216 -2.73 12.70 -9.69
N TYR A 217 -2.22 13.33 -8.64
CA TYR A 217 -1.51 14.59 -8.79
C TYR A 217 -0.12 14.42 -9.42
N GLY A 218 0.32 15.47 -10.14
CA GLY A 218 1.71 15.59 -10.62
C GLY A 218 2.09 14.59 -11.71
N MET A 219 1.11 14.10 -12.49
CA MET A 219 1.38 13.17 -13.58
C MET A 219 2.48 13.71 -14.52
N ARG A 220 3.45 12.84 -14.82
CA ARG A 220 4.51 13.10 -15.79
C ARG A 220 4.84 11.85 -16.60
N TYR A 221 5.25 12.04 -17.84
CA TYR A 221 5.68 10.94 -18.68
C TYR A 221 7.11 10.52 -18.35
N LEU A 222 7.35 9.21 -18.37
CA LEU A 222 8.66 8.58 -18.17
C LEU A 222 9.25 8.02 -19.47
N SER A 223 8.46 7.94 -20.54
CA SER A 223 8.92 7.49 -21.87
C SER A 223 8.55 8.49 -22.96
N ASP A 224 9.30 8.47 -24.05
CA ASP A 224 9.06 9.31 -25.22
C ASP A 224 7.85 8.87 -26.04
N LYS A 225 7.39 9.76 -26.92
CA LYS A 225 6.38 9.42 -27.93
C LYS A 225 6.98 8.46 -28.95
N GLY A 226 6.19 7.45 -29.33
CA GLY A 226 6.58 6.48 -30.35
C GLY A 226 7.28 5.23 -29.81
N THR A 227 7.63 5.21 -28.54
CA THR A 227 8.12 3.99 -27.88
C THR A 227 6.95 3.21 -27.34
N PHE A 228 6.70 2.01 -27.85
CA PHE A 228 5.66 1.15 -27.32
C PHE A 228 6.14 0.51 -26.02
N VAL A 229 5.46 0.79 -24.91
CA VAL A 229 5.82 0.34 -23.55
C VAL A 229 4.66 -0.34 -22.88
N MET A 230 4.95 -1.34 -22.04
CA MET A 230 3.96 -2.15 -21.31
C MET A 230 4.51 -2.66 -19.98
N SER A 231 3.61 -3.08 -19.10
CA SER A 231 3.90 -3.83 -17.87
C SER A 231 4.97 -3.19 -16.97
N PRO A 232 4.82 -1.90 -16.60
CA PRO A 232 5.78 -1.24 -15.73
C PRO A 232 5.64 -1.77 -14.29
N HIS A 233 6.77 -2.02 -13.61
CA HIS A 233 6.81 -2.42 -12.21
C HIS A 233 7.96 -1.79 -11.47
N PHE A 234 7.68 -1.25 -10.28
CA PHE A 234 8.70 -0.69 -9.40
C PHE A 234 9.63 -1.76 -8.85
N SER A 235 10.89 -1.38 -8.66
CA SER A 235 11.82 -2.12 -7.81
C SER A 235 11.43 -1.95 -6.32
N PRO A 236 11.73 -2.94 -5.46
CA PRO A 236 11.37 -2.86 -4.03
C PRO A 236 11.95 -1.66 -3.29
N ASN A 237 13.09 -1.13 -3.76
CA ASN A 237 13.78 0.02 -3.18
C ASN A 237 13.41 1.36 -3.84
N MET A 238 12.41 1.41 -4.71
CA MET A 238 11.96 2.61 -5.44
C MET A 238 13.00 3.27 -6.36
N GLN A 239 14.14 2.64 -6.61
CA GLN A 239 15.20 3.24 -7.45
C GLN A 239 14.96 3.05 -8.94
N SER A 240 14.19 2.05 -9.33
CA SER A 240 13.97 1.75 -10.75
C SER A 240 12.60 1.16 -11.07
N ILE A 241 12.23 1.22 -12.34
CA ILE A 241 11.07 0.56 -12.91
C ILE A 241 11.55 -0.43 -13.97
N VAL A 242 11.10 -1.69 -13.90
CA VAL A 242 11.24 -2.66 -14.98
C VAL A 242 10.00 -2.60 -15.86
N PHE A 243 10.19 -2.67 -17.18
CA PHE A 243 9.11 -2.59 -18.15
C PHE A 243 9.46 -3.30 -19.45
N LEU A 244 8.45 -3.54 -20.27
CA LEU A 244 8.63 -3.98 -21.65
C LEU A 244 8.65 -2.78 -22.58
N SER A 245 9.60 -2.80 -23.53
CA SER A 245 9.62 -1.87 -24.65
C SER A 245 9.92 -2.60 -25.93
N TYR A 246 9.26 -2.18 -26.99
CA TYR A 246 9.50 -2.72 -28.34
C TYR A 246 10.59 -1.91 -29.04
N HIS A 247 11.59 -2.60 -29.51
CA HIS A 247 12.64 -2.02 -30.34
C HIS A 247 12.79 -2.87 -31.61
N ASN A 248 12.53 -2.27 -32.78
CA ASN A 248 12.48 -3.00 -34.07
C ASN A 248 11.54 -4.21 -34.02
N ASP A 249 10.33 -4.04 -33.48
CA ASP A 249 9.28 -5.07 -33.30
C ASP A 249 9.63 -6.22 -32.33
N ASP A 250 10.81 -6.20 -31.72
CA ASP A 250 11.20 -7.18 -30.69
C ASP A 250 10.91 -6.64 -29.28
N PRO A 251 10.04 -7.31 -28.49
CA PRO A 251 9.81 -6.96 -27.10
C PRO A 251 11.03 -7.28 -26.23
N MET A 252 11.53 -6.28 -25.53
CA MET A 252 12.69 -6.40 -24.67
C MET A 252 12.37 -5.88 -23.27
N VAL A 253 13.03 -6.45 -22.26
CA VAL A 253 12.93 -6.00 -20.86
C VAL A 253 13.95 -4.90 -20.60
N TRP A 254 13.45 -3.76 -20.13
CA TRP A 254 14.23 -2.58 -19.80
C TRP A 254 14.09 -2.24 -18.32
N SER A 255 15.06 -1.55 -17.79
CA SER A 255 15.00 -0.87 -16.50
C SER A 255 15.20 0.62 -16.71
N LEU A 256 14.35 1.44 -16.07
CA LEU A 256 14.48 2.88 -15.95
C LEU A 256 14.91 3.23 -14.53
N ASP A 257 16.02 3.92 -14.38
CA ASP A 257 16.43 4.52 -13.11
C ASP A 257 15.62 5.80 -12.87
N LEU A 258 14.97 5.92 -11.73
CA LEU A 258 14.04 7.02 -11.43
C LEU A 258 14.73 8.34 -11.07
N ASP A 259 15.96 8.27 -10.56
CA ASP A 259 16.73 9.44 -10.16
C ASP A 259 17.41 10.08 -11.37
N THR A 260 18.04 9.25 -12.21
CA THR A 260 18.83 9.73 -13.36
C THR A 260 18.04 9.80 -14.66
N GLY A 261 16.93 9.03 -14.76
CA GLY A 261 16.18 8.85 -16.01
C GLY A 261 16.86 7.91 -17.01
N GLU A 262 17.99 7.28 -16.63
CA GLU A 262 18.71 6.38 -17.52
C GLU A 262 17.93 5.10 -17.78
N GLN A 263 17.79 4.72 -19.04
CA GLN A 263 17.17 3.47 -19.45
C GLN A 263 18.25 2.47 -19.86
N ARG A 264 18.15 1.26 -19.30
CA ARG A 264 19.08 0.17 -19.60
C ARG A 264 18.31 -1.09 -19.98
N ARG A 265 18.76 -1.72 -21.07
CA ARG A 265 18.25 -3.06 -21.40
C ARG A 265 18.81 -4.08 -20.40
N LEU A 266 17.92 -4.83 -19.75
CA LEU A 266 18.33 -5.82 -18.75
C LEU A 266 18.95 -7.06 -19.36
N GLY A 267 18.42 -7.56 -20.50
CA GLY A 267 18.96 -8.74 -21.17
C GLY A 267 18.42 -8.93 -22.58
N MET A 268 19.07 -9.80 -23.34
CA MET A 268 18.62 -10.32 -24.64
C MET A 268 18.13 -11.74 -24.43
N PHE A 269 16.81 -11.94 -24.29
CA PHE A 269 16.28 -13.24 -23.93
C PHE A 269 15.85 -14.10 -25.13
N GLY A 270 15.73 -13.47 -26.31
CA GLY A 270 15.17 -14.06 -27.52
C GLY A 270 13.70 -14.44 -27.36
N GLY A 271 12.90 -14.26 -28.43
CA GLY A 271 11.46 -14.50 -28.42
C GLY A 271 10.66 -13.43 -27.68
N MET A 272 9.34 -13.63 -27.60
CA MET A 272 8.45 -12.67 -26.94
C MET A 272 8.59 -12.77 -25.42
N ASN A 273 8.66 -11.60 -24.77
CA ASN A 273 8.79 -11.43 -23.32
C ASN A 273 7.54 -10.77 -22.77
N PHE A 274 7.13 -11.12 -21.54
CA PHE A 274 5.93 -10.55 -20.89
C PHE A 274 6.13 -10.39 -19.39
N SER A 275 5.41 -9.42 -18.80
CA SER A 275 5.16 -9.28 -17.35
C SER A 275 6.40 -9.41 -16.47
N PRO A 276 7.43 -8.58 -16.66
CA PRO A 276 8.60 -8.61 -15.80
C PRO A 276 8.24 -8.18 -14.37
N ARG A 277 8.83 -8.84 -13.35
CA ARG A 277 8.62 -8.58 -11.93
C ARG A 277 9.93 -8.70 -11.16
N PHE A 278 10.27 -7.70 -10.38
CA PHE A 278 11.38 -7.81 -9.45
C PHE A 278 11.13 -8.85 -8.36
N SER A 279 12.18 -9.54 -7.95
CA SER A 279 12.19 -10.28 -6.68
C SER A 279 12.19 -9.31 -5.50
N PRO A 280 11.74 -9.72 -4.29
CA PRO A 280 11.68 -8.84 -3.12
C PRO A 280 13.04 -8.26 -2.69
N ASP A 281 14.13 -8.95 -3.01
CA ASP A 281 15.52 -8.47 -2.78
C ASP A 281 16.04 -7.51 -3.87
N GLY A 282 15.25 -7.28 -4.93
CA GLY A 282 15.61 -6.42 -6.05
C GLY A 282 16.73 -6.94 -6.96
N LYS A 283 17.26 -8.15 -6.71
CA LYS A 283 18.43 -8.69 -7.44
C LYS A 283 18.06 -9.51 -8.66
N ARG A 284 16.82 -9.94 -8.76
CA ARG A 284 16.33 -10.81 -9.83
C ARG A 284 15.08 -10.25 -10.45
N VAL A 285 14.80 -10.65 -11.69
CA VAL A 285 13.56 -10.35 -12.40
C VAL A 285 12.97 -11.64 -12.93
N ALA A 286 11.75 -11.97 -12.50
CA ALA A 286 10.96 -13.03 -13.12
C ALA A 286 10.25 -12.47 -14.34
N LEU A 287 10.20 -13.24 -15.41
CA LEU A 287 9.53 -12.84 -16.65
C LEU A 287 9.01 -14.08 -17.41
N SER A 288 8.00 -13.87 -18.23
CA SER A 288 7.46 -14.91 -19.10
C SER A 288 8.15 -14.81 -20.46
N LEU A 289 8.73 -15.90 -20.94
CA LEU A 289 9.39 -16.01 -22.25
C LEU A 289 8.75 -17.06 -23.13
N VAL A 290 8.51 -16.73 -24.40
CA VAL A 290 8.11 -17.68 -25.41
C VAL A 290 9.39 -18.26 -26.05
N LYS A 291 9.61 -19.55 -25.86
CA LYS A 291 10.68 -20.31 -26.54
C LYS A 291 10.10 -21.52 -27.22
N LYS A 292 10.38 -21.69 -28.52
CA LYS A 292 9.86 -22.82 -29.35
C LYS A 292 8.33 -22.94 -29.29
N GLY A 293 7.61 -21.80 -29.24
CA GLY A 293 6.15 -21.75 -29.22
C GLY A 293 5.50 -22.02 -27.87
N ILE A 294 6.27 -22.26 -26.80
CA ILE A 294 5.76 -22.49 -25.44
C ILE A 294 6.21 -21.35 -24.53
N THR A 295 5.30 -20.87 -23.68
CA THR A 295 5.58 -19.81 -22.73
C THR A 295 5.92 -20.37 -21.36
N HIS A 296 7.09 -20.06 -20.87
CA HIS A 296 7.54 -20.42 -19.52
C HIS A 296 8.00 -19.21 -18.73
N ILE A 297 8.01 -19.35 -17.40
CA ILE A 297 8.58 -18.34 -16.50
C ILE A 297 10.07 -18.63 -16.34
N TYR A 298 10.83 -17.56 -16.49
CA TYR A 298 12.27 -17.51 -16.28
C TYR A 298 12.59 -16.48 -15.20
N GLU A 299 13.71 -16.68 -14.54
CA GLU A 299 14.29 -15.77 -13.58
C GLU A 299 15.64 -15.29 -14.12
N PHE A 300 15.82 -13.99 -14.19
CA PHE A 300 17.03 -13.34 -14.62
C PHE A 300 17.73 -12.68 -13.43
N ASN A 301 18.97 -13.03 -13.16
CA ASN A 301 19.80 -12.38 -12.16
C ASN A 301 20.42 -11.12 -12.78
N ILE A 302 20.14 -9.94 -12.19
CA ILE A 302 20.55 -8.65 -12.74
C ILE A 302 22.07 -8.47 -12.68
N GLU A 303 22.73 -9.01 -11.66
CA GLU A 303 24.18 -8.88 -11.42
C GLU A 303 24.97 -9.89 -12.24
N THR A 304 24.65 -11.18 -12.09
CA THR A 304 25.39 -12.27 -12.77
C THR A 304 25.01 -12.45 -14.24
N LYS A 305 23.90 -11.85 -14.68
CA LYS A 305 23.30 -12.00 -16.02
C LYS A 305 22.83 -13.42 -16.36
N GLU A 306 22.73 -14.28 -15.36
CA GLU A 306 22.24 -15.64 -15.51
C GLU A 306 20.73 -15.67 -15.72
N LEU A 307 20.26 -16.49 -16.67
CA LEU A 307 18.86 -16.74 -16.96
C LEU A 307 18.51 -18.19 -16.63
N ARG A 308 17.65 -18.40 -15.63
CA ARG A 308 17.20 -19.72 -15.16
C ARG A 308 15.74 -19.94 -15.53
N GLN A 309 15.41 -21.10 -16.12
CA GLN A 309 14.04 -21.50 -16.35
C GLN A 309 13.40 -22.02 -15.04
N LEU A 310 12.18 -21.53 -14.72
CA LEU A 310 11.47 -21.90 -13.48
C LEU A 310 10.31 -22.87 -13.73
N THR A 311 9.65 -22.79 -14.89
CA THR A 311 8.50 -23.66 -15.21
C THR A 311 8.78 -24.51 -16.44
N PHE A 312 8.22 -25.71 -16.48
CA PHE A 312 8.49 -26.72 -17.51
C PHE A 312 7.19 -27.36 -18.00
N GLY A 313 7.28 -28.16 -19.07
CA GLY A 313 6.15 -28.89 -19.68
C GLY A 313 5.58 -28.19 -20.91
N ASN A 314 4.35 -28.57 -21.31
CA ASN A 314 3.72 -28.08 -22.54
C ASN A 314 2.65 -27.02 -22.29
N SER A 315 2.59 -26.47 -21.09
CA SER A 315 1.57 -25.51 -20.68
C SER A 315 2.06 -24.08 -20.79
N LEU A 316 1.14 -23.18 -21.06
CA LEU A 316 1.36 -21.73 -21.00
C LEU A 316 1.50 -21.30 -19.54
N ASN A 317 2.60 -20.62 -19.20
CA ASN A 317 2.86 -20.11 -17.86
C ASN A 317 3.24 -18.63 -17.95
N THR A 318 2.43 -17.74 -17.30
CA THR A 318 2.59 -16.29 -17.45
C THR A 318 2.32 -15.55 -16.14
N SER A 319 2.61 -14.25 -16.14
CA SER A 319 2.30 -13.31 -15.06
C SER A 319 2.85 -13.73 -13.69
N PRO A 320 4.17 -13.87 -13.55
CA PRO A 320 4.78 -14.26 -12.28
C PRO A 320 4.61 -13.16 -11.23
N SER A 321 4.44 -13.56 -9.95
CA SER A 321 4.46 -12.67 -8.79
C SER A 321 5.12 -13.37 -7.62
N TYR A 322 6.21 -12.81 -7.09
CA TYR A 322 6.89 -13.36 -5.92
C TYR A 322 6.08 -13.19 -4.64
N SER A 323 6.20 -14.16 -3.73
CA SER A 323 5.86 -13.96 -2.32
C SER A 323 6.81 -12.95 -1.68
N PRO A 324 6.40 -12.21 -0.63
CA PRO A 324 7.25 -11.20 0.00
C PRO A 324 8.57 -11.73 0.56
N ASP A 325 8.60 -13.00 0.97
CA ASP A 325 9.80 -13.70 1.45
C ASP A 325 10.70 -14.22 0.33
N GLY A 326 10.26 -14.08 -0.93
CA GLY A 326 11.00 -14.51 -2.11
C GLY A 326 11.13 -16.02 -2.30
N LYS A 327 10.40 -16.84 -1.51
CA LYS A 327 10.50 -18.31 -1.56
C LYS A 327 9.51 -18.96 -2.52
N LYS A 328 8.45 -18.26 -2.87
CA LYS A 328 7.39 -18.76 -3.74
C LYS A 328 7.11 -17.80 -4.89
N LEU A 329 6.52 -18.34 -5.96
CA LEU A 329 6.12 -17.58 -7.13
C LEU A 329 4.68 -17.97 -7.52
N ALA A 330 3.74 -17.05 -7.42
CA ALA A 330 2.41 -17.22 -8.00
C ALA A 330 2.44 -16.92 -9.50
N PHE A 331 1.69 -17.66 -10.28
CA PHE A 331 1.61 -17.49 -11.73
C PHE A 331 0.33 -18.09 -12.28
N ASN A 332 -0.10 -17.67 -13.45
CA ASN A 332 -1.20 -18.33 -14.13
C ASN A 332 -0.71 -19.36 -15.15
N SER A 333 -1.42 -20.49 -15.22
CA SER A 333 -1.09 -21.61 -16.11
C SER A 333 -2.35 -22.33 -16.57
N ASP A 334 -2.32 -22.84 -17.79
CA ASP A 334 -3.39 -23.67 -18.38
C ASP A 334 -3.16 -25.19 -18.20
N ARG A 335 -2.16 -25.59 -17.41
CA ARG A 335 -1.81 -27.02 -17.14
C ARG A 335 -2.96 -27.85 -16.59
N SER A 336 -3.99 -27.22 -16.06
CA SER A 336 -5.22 -27.88 -15.56
C SER A 336 -6.37 -27.82 -16.55
N GLY A 337 -6.11 -27.53 -17.84
CA GLY A 337 -7.10 -27.42 -18.92
C GLY A 337 -7.67 -26.00 -19.11
N ARG A 338 -7.60 -25.14 -18.10
CA ARG A 338 -7.98 -23.72 -18.14
C ARG A 338 -6.93 -22.89 -17.42
N GLN A 339 -6.86 -21.61 -17.73
CA GLN A 339 -6.02 -20.67 -16.98
C GLN A 339 -6.45 -20.62 -15.51
N GLN A 340 -5.53 -21.03 -14.63
CA GLN A 340 -5.70 -21.06 -13.19
C GLN A 340 -4.44 -20.52 -12.52
N ILE A 341 -4.55 -20.06 -11.27
CA ILE A 341 -3.40 -19.63 -10.50
C ILE A 341 -2.76 -20.84 -9.85
N HIS A 342 -1.44 -20.92 -10.01
CA HIS A 342 -0.58 -21.91 -9.41
C HIS A 342 0.52 -21.20 -8.60
N VAL A 343 1.08 -21.89 -7.62
CA VAL A 343 2.25 -21.44 -6.85
C VAL A 343 3.37 -22.44 -7.05
N LEU A 344 4.53 -21.93 -7.42
CA LEU A 344 5.80 -22.66 -7.46
C LEU A 344 6.56 -22.36 -6.17
N ASP A 345 6.97 -23.39 -5.46
CA ASP A 345 7.98 -23.31 -4.42
C ASP A 345 9.36 -23.30 -5.08
N LEU A 346 10.12 -22.23 -4.86
CA LEU A 346 11.39 -22.00 -5.56
C LEU A 346 12.56 -22.84 -5.02
N GLU A 347 12.41 -23.39 -3.81
CA GLU A 347 13.40 -24.27 -3.18
C GLU A 347 13.20 -25.73 -3.63
N THR A 348 11.96 -26.21 -3.56
CA THR A 348 11.62 -27.61 -3.87
C THR A 348 11.30 -27.85 -5.33
N GLY A 349 10.93 -26.81 -6.09
CA GLY A 349 10.44 -26.91 -7.46
C GLY A 349 9.01 -27.46 -7.58
N THR A 350 8.30 -27.65 -6.46
CA THR A 350 6.94 -28.16 -6.46
C THR A 350 5.94 -27.09 -6.91
N VAL A 351 4.94 -27.51 -7.69
CA VAL A 351 3.87 -26.61 -8.18
C VAL A 351 2.54 -27.07 -7.65
N GLU A 352 1.84 -26.16 -6.98
CA GLU A 352 0.51 -26.38 -6.44
C GLU A 352 -0.53 -25.48 -7.16
N ARG A 353 -1.72 -26.04 -7.48
CA ARG A 353 -2.83 -25.27 -8.00
C ARG A 353 -3.60 -24.62 -6.85
N LEU A 354 -3.88 -23.30 -6.96
CA LEU A 354 -4.65 -22.55 -5.95
C LEU A 354 -6.13 -22.39 -6.30
N THR A 355 -6.48 -22.17 -7.58
CA THR A 355 -7.85 -21.86 -7.97
C THR A 355 -8.55 -23.04 -8.62
N TYR A 356 -9.77 -23.34 -8.16
CA TYR A 356 -10.59 -24.47 -8.61
C TYR A 356 -12.00 -24.03 -9.06
N GLY A 357 -12.32 -22.75 -8.92
CA GLY A 357 -13.62 -22.18 -9.28
C GLY A 357 -13.92 -22.21 -10.79
N SER A 358 -15.17 -21.91 -11.15
CA SER A 358 -15.56 -21.67 -12.53
C SER A 358 -14.86 -20.43 -13.09
N GLY A 359 -14.60 -20.42 -14.41
CA GLY A 359 -13.94 -19.31 -15.08
C GLY A 359 -12.42 -19.48 -15.21
N ARG A 360 -11.77 -18.42 -15.68
CA ARG A 360 -10.32 -18.32 -15.86
C ARG A 360 -9.79 -17.36 -14.82
N TYR A 361 -8.60 -17.64 -14.29
CA TYR A 361 -7.90 -16.79 -13.34
C TYR A 361 -6.56 -16.36 -13.92
N ALA A 362 -6.22 -15.10 -13.79
CA ALA A 362 -5.04 -14.48 -14.39
C ALA A 362 -4.43 -13.41 -13.48
N THR A 363 -3.28 -12.89 -13.88
CA THR A 363 -2.57 -11.74 -13.27
C THR A 363 -2.50 -11.79 -11.74
N PRO A 364 -1.99 -12.89 -11.13
CA PRO A 364 -1.86 -12.93 -9.68
C PRO A 364 -0.89 -11.85 -9.20
N ALA A 365 -1.20 -11.22 -8.07
CA ALA A 365 -0.35 -10.28 -7.38
C ALA A 365 -0.32 -10.59 -5.89
N TRP A 366 0.84 -10.98 -5.37
CA TRP A 366 1.00 -11.29 -3.95
C TRP A 366 1.00 -9.98 -3.13
N SER A 367 0.28 -9.97 -1.99
CA SER A 367 0.26 -8.80 -1.11
C SER A 367 1.59 -8.61 -0.39
N PRO A 368 2.00 -7.36 -0.08
CA PRO A 368 3.26 -7.07 0.63
C PRO A 368 3.40 -7.77 1.99
N ASP A 369 2.29 -7.99 2.71
CA ASP A 369 2.27 -8.71 3.99
C ASP A 369 2.21 -10.24 3.85
N GLY A 370 2.06 -10.75 2.63
CA GLY A 370 1.98 -12.17 2.33
C GLY A 370 0.66 -12.87 2.69
N GLN A 371 -0.35 -12.12 3.14
CA GLN A 371 -1.61 -12.71 3.60
C GLN A 371 -2.61 -12.96 2.48
N PHE A 372 -2.44 -12.30 1.33
CA PHE A 372 -3.36 -12.38 0.20
C PHE A 372 -2.65 -12.53 -1.13
N ILE A 373 -3.38 -13.06 -2.11
CA ILE A 373 -3.06 -12.99 -3.53
C ILE A 373 -4.25 -12.32 -4.22
N ALA A 374 -4.04 -11.15 -4.82
CA ALA A 374 -5.02 -10.52 -5.70
C ALA A 374 -4.98 -11.20 -7.07
N PHE A 375 -6.10 -11.19 -7.78
CA PHE A 375 -6.21 -11.83 -9.09
C PHE A 375 -7.26 -11.16 -9.96
N THR A 376 -7.15 -11.38 -11.28
CA THR A 376 -8.23 -11.17 -12.23
C THR A 376 -8.95 -12.50 -12.45
N LYS A 377 -10.28 -12.51 -12.39
CA LYS A 377 -11.14 -13.65 -12.74
C LYS A 377 -12.02 -13.28 -13.92
N ILE A 378 -12.19 -14.20 -14.85
CA ILE A 378 -13.06 -14.02 -16.02
C ILE A 378 -14.08 -15.14 -15.99
N ALA A 379 -15.35 -14.80 -15.80
CA ALA A 379 -16.47 -15.73 -15.77
C ALA A 379 -17.72 -15.05 -16.33
N ASP A 380 -18.52 -15.77 -17.10
CA ASP A 380 -19.79 -15.31 -17.65
C ASP A 380 -19.67 -13.95 -18.36
N ASP A 381 -18.64 -13.80 -19.21
CA ASP A 381 -18.29 -12.59 -19.96
C ASP A 381 -18.04 -11.33 -19.11
N THR A 382 -17.79 -11.53 -17.83
CA THR A 382 -17.50 -10.47 -16.87
C THR A 382 -16.11 -10.65 -16.28
N PHE A 383 -15.39 -9.55 -16.11
CA PHE A 383 -14.11 -9.50 -15.43
C PHE A 383 -14.31 -9.09 -13.99
N TYR A 384 -13.56 -9.70 -13.11
CA TYR A 384 -13.58 -9.44 -11.68
C TYR A 384 -12.15 -9.24 -11.16
N VAL A 385 -11.99 -8.31 -10.25
CA VAL A 385 -10.81 -8.22 -9.37
C VAL A 385 -11.20 -8.81 -8.03
N GLY A 386 -10.39 -9.75 -7.54
CA GLY A 386 -10.63 -10.43 -6.27
C GLY A 386 -9.34 -10.71 -5.52
N ILE A 387 -9.50 -11.22 -4.30
CA ILE A 387 -8.42 -11.68 -3.42
C ILE A 387 -8.72 -13.08 -2.90
N MET A 388 -7.69 -13.81 -2.52
CA MET A 388 -7.74 -15.08 -1.81
C MET A 388 -6.57 -15.20 -0.84
N ASP A 389 -6.63 -16.13 0.11
CA ASP A 389 -5.47 -16.47 0.93
C ASP A 389 -4.40 -17.22 0.10
N PRO A 390 -3.13 -17.31 0.55
CA PRO A 390 -2.06 -17.98 -0.20
C PRO A 390 -2.23 -19.50 -0.36
N ARG A 391 -3.30 -20.08 0.21
CA ARG A 391 -3.69 -21.48 0.04
C ARG A 391 -4.88 -21.64 -0.93
N GLY A 392 -5.27 -20.54 -1.60
CA GLY A 392 -6.38 -20.53 -2.56
C GLY A 392 -7.77 -20.60 -1.93
N ARG A 393 -7.89 -20.28 -0.62
CA ARG A 393 -9.17 -20.27 0.10
C ARG A 393 -9.62 -18.85 0.36
N ASN A 394 -10.86 -18.70 0.86
CA ASN A 394 -11.44 -17.41 1.21
C ASN A 394 -11.48 -16.43 0.02
N GLU A 395 -11.76 -16.99 -1.19
CA GLU A 395 -11.94 -16.16 -2.39
C GLU A 395 -13.01 -15.09 -2.13
N LYS A 396 -12.65 -13.84 -2.39
CA LYS A 396 -13.54 -12.68 -2.29
C LYS A 396 -13.42 -11.82 -3.53
N ILE A 397 -14.54 -11.56 -4.19
CA ILE A 397 -14.64 -10.60 -5.28
C ILE A 397 -14.76 -9.19 -4.68
N LEU A 398 -13.93 -8.27 -5.17
CA LEU A 398 -13.89 -6.88 -4.72
C LEU A 398 -14.60 -5.94 -5.69
N ALA A 399 -14.46 -6.19 -7.00
CA ALA A 399 -15.09 -5.41 -8.06
C ALA A 399 -15.38 -6.27 -9.28
N GLY A 400 -16.35 -5.88 -10.10
CA GLY A 400 -16.68 -6.53 -11.36
C GLY A 400 -17.04 -5.51 -12.43
N GLY A 401 -16.67 -5.79 -13.69
CA GLY A 401 -16.87 -4.90 -14.82
C GLY A 401 -16.71 -5.59 -16.18
N TRP A 402 -16.81 -4.81 -17.24
CA TRP A 402 -16.71 -5.33 -18.59
C TRP A 402 -15.30 -5.82 -18.95
N PHE A 403 -14.27 -5.06 -18.56
CA PHE A 403 -12.87 -5.44 -18.72
C PHE A 403 -12.05 -4.83 -17.58
N MET A 404 -11.48 -5.65 -16.74
CA MET A 404 -10.69 -5.25 -15.58
C MET A 404 -9.46 -6.14 -15.45
N GLU A 405 -8.28 -5.55 -15.25
CA GLU A 405 -7.04 -6.33 -15.11
C GLU A 405 -5.97 -5.61 -14.25
N ALA A 406 -4.84 -6.30 -14.10
CA ALA A 406 -3.61 -5.83 -13.50
C ALA A 406 -3.78 -5.28 -12.07
N PRO A 407 -4.32 -6.09 -11.14
CA PRO A 407 -4.36 -5.68 -9.74
C PRO A 407 -2.94 -5.50 -9.19
N SER A 408 -2.71 -4.39 -8.47
CA SER A 408 -1.46 -4.08 -7.80
C SER A 408 -1.73 -3.54 -6.40
N TRP A 409 -0.96 -4.00 -5.42
CA TRP A 409 -1.15 -3.68 -4.02
C TRP A 409 -0.50 -2.36 -3.61
N ALA A 410 -1.18 -1.60 -2.75
CA ALA A 410 -0.57 -0.56 -1.94
C ALA A 410 0.32 -1.21 -0.84
N PRO A 411 1.35 -0.51 -0.33
CA PRO A 411 2.31 -1.05 0.64
C PRO A 411 1.69 -1.67 1.90
N GLY A 412 0.60 -1.10 2.41
CA GLY A 412 -0.11 -1.58 3.60
C GLY A 412 -1.01 -2.80 3.37
N SER A 413 -1.01 -3.41 2.18
CA SER A 413 -1.86 -4.57 1.84
C SER A 413 -3.37 -4.35 2.04
N ARG A 414 -3.77 -3.10 2.20
CA ARG A 414 -5.17 -2.71 2.43
C ARG A 414 -5.91 -2.32 1.17
N ARG A 415 -5.21 -1.79 0.18
CA ARG A 415 -5.81 -1.30 -1.06
C ARG A 415 -5.16 -1.93 -2.28
N ILE A 416 -5.96 -2.04 -3.32
CA ILE A 416 -5.55 -2.54 -4.63
C ILE A 416 -5.90 -1.47 -5.67
N VAL A 417 -4.94 -1.16 -6.54
CA VAL A 417 -5.17 -0.41 -7.77
C VAL A 417 -5.33 -1.38 -8.93
N TYR A 418 -6.21 -1.07 -9.86
CA TYR A 418 -6.44 -1.83 -11.09
C TYR A 418 -6.93 -0.88 -12.18
N TYR A 419 -6.98 -1.32 -13.43
CA TYR A 419 -7.67 -0.54 -14.45
C TYR A 419 -8.96 -1.22 -14.91
N GLU A 420 -9.90 -0.39 -15.30
CA GLU A 420 -11.16 -0.83 -15.88
C GLU A 420 -11.39 -0.08 -17.19
N THR A 421 -11.71 -0.83 -18.25
CA THR A 421 -12.13 -0.28 -19.52
C THR A 421 -13.64 -0.41 -19.64
N GLU A 422 -14.32 0.68 -19.94
CA GLU A 422 -15.76 0.69 -20.14
C GLU A 422 -16.16 -0.05 -21.42
N LYS A 423 -17.36 -0.64 -21.39
CA LYS A 423 -17.94 -1.23 -22.60
C LYS A 423 -18.18 -0.14 -23.63
N ALA A 424 -17.71 -0.35 -24.85
CA ALA A 424 -18.02 0.56 -25.95
C ALA A 424 -19.54 0.65 -26.16
N ILE A 425 -20.05 1.87 -26.24
CA ILE A 425 -21.40 2.18 -26.69
C ILE A 425 -21.27 2.73 -28.11
N ASP A 426 -22.22 2.45 -29.00
CA ASP A 426 -22.18 2.85 -30.42
C ASP A 426 -21.80 4.35 -30.55
N GLY A 427 -20.69 4.61 -31.25
CA GLY A 427 -20.17 5.94 -31.52
C GLY A 427 -19.39 6.59 -30.36
N VAL A 428 -19.23 5.92 -29.21
CA VAL A 428 -18.45 6.43 -28.07
C VAL A 428 -17.13 5.67 -27.95
N GLU A 429 -16.02 6.40 -27.82
CA GLU A 429 -14.70 5.78 -27.59
C GLU A 429 -14.66 5.06 -26.25
N ARG A 430 -13.92 3.94 -26.20
CA ARG A 430 -13.66 3.24 -24.93
C ARG A 430 -12.75 4.09 -24.05
N ILE A 431 -13.18 4.29 -22.82
CA ILE A 431 -12.42 4.99 -21.78
C ILE A 431 -11.90 3.96 -20.79
N SER A 432 -10.65 4.11 -20.39
CA SER A 432 -10.03 3.27 -19.36
C SER A 432 -9.64 4.11 -18.17
N HIS A 433 -10.13 3.70 -17.00
CA HIS A 433 -9.92 4.35 -15.72
C HIS A 433 -8.93 3.57 -14.87
N ILE A 434 -8.15 4.28 -14.08
CA ILE A 434 -7.41 3.68 -12.96
C ILE A 434 -8.29 3.79 -11.73
N ARG A 435 -8.59 2.66 -11.10
CA ARG A 435 -9.45 2.57 -9.92
C ARG A 435 -8.73 1.97 -8.74
N SER A 436 -9.13 2.37 -7.54
CA SER A 436 -8.67 1.77 -6.30
C SER A 436 -9.81 1.22 -5.49
N VAL A 437 -9.62 0.04 -4.89
CA VAL A 437 -10.59 -0.64 -4.03
C VAL A 437 -9.95 -1.10 -2.72
N ASP A 438 -10.69 -0.99 -1.62
CA ASP A 438 -10.33 -1.58 -0.33
C ASP A 438 -10.52 -3.11 -0.34
N ILE A 439 -9.72 -3.87 0.43
CA ILE A 439 -9.87 -5.34 0.56
C ILE A 439 -11.23 -5.77 1.10
N THR A 440 -12.02 -4.85 1.66
CA THR A 440 -13.41 -5.11 2.01
C THR A 440 -14.35 -5.11 0.82
N GLY A 441 -13.90 -4.69 -0.39
CA GLY A 441 -14.74 -4.45 -1.56
C GLY A 441 -15.53 -3.14 -1.48
N GLN A 442 -15.24 -2.32 -0.49
CA GLN A 442 -15.85 -1.00 -0.30
C GLN A 442 -14.91 0.11 -0.81
N ASN A 443 -15.42 1.36 -0.81
CA ASN A 443 -14.61 2.54 -1.14
C ASN A 443 -13.86 2.42 -2.47
N ILE A 444 -14.56 2.02 -3.52
CA ILE A 444 -14.06 2.10 -4.89
C ILE A 444 -14.07 3.58 -5.30
N TYR A 445 -12.95 4.05 -5.82
CA TYR A 445 -12.86 5.40 -6.39
C TYR A 445 -11.94 5.43 -7.61
N ASP A 446 -12.24 6.36 -8.52
CA ASP A 446 -11.39 6.63 -9.66
C ASP A 446 -10.20 7.51 -9.22
N ILE A 447 -9.01 7.16 -9.69
CA ILE A 447 -7.85 8.03 -9.57
C ILE A 447 -7.89 8.95 -10.79
N GLU A 448 -8.07 10.25 -10.53
CA GLU A 448 -8.27 11.24 -11.58
C GLU A 448 -7.05 11.34 -12.50
N LEU A 449 -7.29 11.23 -13.80
CA LEU A 449 -6.30 11.45 -14.83
C LEU A 449 -6.62 12.73 -15.59
N PRO A 450 -5.63 13.40 -16.19
CA PRO A 450 -5.89 14.52 -17.08
C PRO A 450 -6.79 14.13 -18.26
N ASP A 451 -7.59 15.08 -18.75
CA ASP A 451 -8.52 14.86 -19.85
C ASP A 451 -7.87 14.23 -21.08
N GLY A 452 -8.56 13.25 -21.66
CA GLY A 452 -8.12 12.54 -22.86
C GLY A 452 -7.03 11.51 -22.65
N ILE A 453 -6.74 11.15 -21.39
CA ILE A 453 -5.80 10.08 -21.03
C ILE A 453 -6.56 8.86 -20.53
N ASN A 454 -6.35 7.72 -21.16
CA ASN A 454 -6.75 6.42 -20.66
C ASN A 454 -5.61 5.83 -19.81
N GLY A 455 -5.91 5.32 -18.63
CA GLY A 455 -4.95 4.67 -17.75
C GLY A 455 -5.02 3.16 -17.83
N LEU A 456 -3.89 2.51 -18.11
CA LEU A 456 -3.78 1.06 -18.24
C LEU A 456 -2.63 0.54 -17.39
N GLU A 457 -2.71 -0.74 -16.97
CA GLU A 457 -1.64 -1.48 -16.29
C GLU A 457 -1.00 -0.70 -15.12
N PRO A 458 -1.79 -0.18 -14.16
CA PRO A 458 -1.25 0.57 -13.04
C PRO A 458 -0.45 -0.35 -12.11
N THR A 459 0.64 0.18 -11.57
CA THR A 459 1.41 -0.47 -10.52
C THR A 459 1.65 0.51 -9.40
N TRP A 460 1.29 0.10 -8.18
CA TRP A 460 1.52 0.87 -6.97
C TRP A 460 2.97 0.73 -6.53
N SER A 461 3.59 1.83 -6.11
CA SER A 461 4.96 1.84 -5.62
C SER A 461 5.05 1.30 -4.18
N PRO A 462 6.23 0.84 -3.73
CA PRO A 462 6.59 0.88 -2.32
C PRO A 462 6.48 2.30 -1.77
N ARG A 463 6.57 2.47 -0.45
CA ARG A 463 6.68 3.81 0.16
C ARG A 463 7.92 4.52 -0.35
N LEU A 464 7.82 5.82 -0.53
CA LEU A 464 8.95 6.64 -0.95
C LEU A 464 10.00 6.71 0.18
N PRO A 465 11.31 6.63 -0.15
CA PRO A 465 12.40 6.65 0.81
C PRO A 465 12.55 7.99 1.53
#